data_4b21ac9f81ffcc7a22eca33d5b9a6287
#
_entry.id   4b21ac9f81ffcc7a22eca33d5b9a6287
#
_cell.length_a   1.000
_cell.length_b   1.000
_cell.length_c   1.000
_cell.angle_alpha   90.00
_cell.angle_beta   90.00
_cell.angle_gamma   90.00
#
_symmetry.space_group_name_H-M   'P 1'
#
loop_
_entity.id
_entity.type
_entity.pdbx_description
1 polymer ?
#
loop_
_entity_poly.entity_id
_entity_poly.type
_entity_poly.pdbx_seq_one_letter_code
_entity_poly.pdbx_strand_id
1 'polypeptide(L)'
;LTVREGRAYLQRFSPRPMPDASPVPMDTPPVLTVRDGWFRYAQNAPDVLRGFSLALRPGELYALTGSNGGGKTTALGVLAGQLRLYRGSVYLDGKKQRTLQPLRDGIAAVPQDPRTLFTADTVRVDLASLGRDAALVDTVVQQMALAPLLERHPFDLSGGEQQRAALAKVLLMQPRVLLLDEPTKGMDGAFKVEFGALLRTLCAQGTAVCIVSHDVEFCAQYADRCGLLFRGEVVTENDPRAFFSGNYFYTTAAARIARTAAPGAVLCEEVVQCLAD
;
A
#
# COMPACT_ATOMS: atom_id res chain seq x y z
N LEU A 1 25.58 10.90 6.47
CA LEU A 1 26.24 9.59 6.60
C LEU A 1 26.00 8.76 5.35
N THR A 2 27.05 8.18 4.80
CA THR A 2 26.98 7.25 3.67
C THR A 2 26.78 5.82 4.18
N VAL A 3 26.28 4.92 3.30
CA VAL A 3 26.18 3.48 3.60
C VAL A 3 27.53 2.89 4.03
N ARG A 4 28.63 3.37 3.43
CA ARG A 4 30.00 2.93 3.77
C ARG A 4 30.38 3.32 5.19
N GLU A 5 30.11 4.56 5.58
CA GLU A 5 30.38 5.06 6.96
C GLU A 5 29.53 4.34 8.01
N GLY A 6 28.24 4.12 7.71
CA GLY A 6 27.35 3.36 8.56
C GLY A 6 27.84 1.91 8.77
N ARG A 7 28.26 1.22 7.70
CA ARG A 7 28.86 -0.13 7.80
C ARG A 7 30.12 -0.14 8.64
N ALA A 8 31.03 0.82 8.43
CA ALA A 8 32.27 0.91 9.20
C ALA A 8 31.99 1.18 10.70
N TYR A 9 30.95 1.94 11.00
CA TYR A 9 30.50 2.16 12.37
C TYR A 9 29.96 0.88 13.00
N LEU A 10 29.08 0.16 12.32
CA LEU A 10 28.48 -1.09 12.83
C LEU A 10 29.50 -2.22 13.05
N GLN A 11 30.60 -2.25 12.30
CA GLN A 11 31.69 -3.23 12.51
C GLN A 11 32.38 -3.13 13.87
N ARG A 12 32.18 -2.04 14.62
CA ARG A 12 32.73 -1.85 15.97
C ARG A 12 31.92 -2.62 17.03
N PHE A 13 30.76 -3.11 16.67
CA PHE A 13 29.86 -3.85 17.56
C PHE A 13 29.85 -5.32 17.17
N SER A 14 29.46 -6.18 18.09
CA SER A 14 29.23 -7.60 17.86
C SER A 14 27.72 -7.88 17.91
N PRO A 15 26.97 -7.52 16.87
CA PRO A 15 25.51 -7.59 16.92
C PRO A 15 25.02 -9.02 16.99
N ARG A 16 23.91 -9.24 17.68
CA ARG A 16 23.21 -10.52 17.69
C ARG A 16 22.43 -10.68 16.39
N PRO A 17 22.35 -11.90 15.84
CA PRO A 17 21.51 -12.16 14.69
C PRO A 17 20.03 -11.93 15.05
N MET A 18 19.28 -11.33 14.12
CA MET A 18 17.83 -11.24 14.24
C MET A 18 17.21 -12.65 14.28
N PRO A 19 16.22 -12.89 15.13
CA PRO A 19 15.44 -14.11 15.04
C PRO A 19 14.77 -14.22 13.67
N ASP A 20 14.67 -15.46 13.16
CA ASP A 20 13.98 -15.70 11.88
C ASP A 20 12.54 -15.15 11.92
N ALA A 21 12.14 -14.53 10.81
CA ALA A 21 10.76 -14.09 10.66
C ALA A 21 9.82 -15.31 10.69
N SER A 22 8.84 -15.28 11.58
CA SER A 22 7.78 -16.29 11.53
C SER A 22 6.94 -16.05 10.29
N PRO A 23 6.73 -17.07 9.44
CA PRO A 23 5.86 -16.90 8.28
C PRO A 23 4.45 -16.50 8.73
N VAL A 24 3.89 -15.48 8.10
CA VAL A 24 2.50 -15.09 8.34
C VAL A 24 1.61 -16.27 7.92
N PRO A 25 0.77 -16.82 8.80
CA PRO A 25 -0.13 -17.90 8.42
C PRO A 25 -1.04 -17.45 7.27
N MET A 26 -0.95 -18.14 6.13
CA MET A 26 -1.71 -17.81 4.92
C MET A 26 -3.04 -18.58 4.82
N ASP A 27 -3.64 -18.94 5.97
CA ASP A 27 -4.83 -19.81 6.01
C ASP A 27 -6.15 -19.09 5.68
N THR A 28 -6.15 -17.74 5.67
CA THR A 28 -7.35 -16.97 5.36
C THR A 28 -7.60 -16.94 3.85
N PRO A 29 -8.78 -17.37 3.37
CA PRO A 29 -9.14 -17.28 1.95
C PRO A 29 -9.07 -15.84 1.44
N PRO A 30 -8.52 -15.61 0.23
CA PRO A 30 -8.43 -14.27 -0.32
C PRO A 30 -9.82 -13.71 -0.66
N VAL A 31 -10.02 -12.42 -0.35
CA VAL A 31 -11.23 -11.68 -0.73
C VAL A 31 -11.21 -11.31 -2.22
N LEU A 32 -10.06 -10.91 -2.73
CA LEU A 32 -9.88 -10.52 -4.13
C LEU A 32 -8.64 -11.22 -4.72
N THR A 33 -8.80 -11.86 -5.88
CA THR A 33 -7.70 -12.56 -6.55
C THR A 33 -7.71 -12.28 -8.04
N VAL A 34 -6.55 -12.03 -8.61
CA VAL A 34 -6.31 -12.05 -10.05
C VAL A 34 -5.44 -13.26 -10.37
N ARG A 35 -5.77 -14.01 -11.43
CA ARG A 35 -5.00 -15.18 -11.92
C ARG A 35 -4.69 -15.05 -13.39
N ASP A 36 -3.43 -15.17 -13.75
CA ASP A 36 -2.90 -15.13 -15.13
C ASP A 36 -3.46 -13.93 -15.92
N GLY A 37 -3.41 -12.73 -15.30
CA GLY A 37 -3.98 -11.51 -15.85
C GLY A 37 -3.12 -10.89 -16.94
N TRP A 38 -3.70 -10.63 -18.11
CA TRP A 38 -3.04 -9.95 -19.23
C TRP A 38 -3.82 -8.71 -19.61
N PHE A 39 -3.10 -7.61 -19.73
CA PHE A 39 -3.69 -6.32 -20.05
C PHE A 39 -2.79 -5.47 -20.96
N ARG A 40 -3.42 -4.77 -21.91
CA ARG A 40 -2.86 -3.72 -22.75
C ARG A 40 -3.88 -2.62 -22.97
N TYR A 41 -3.40 -1.40 -23.14
CA TYR A 41 -4.28 -0.24 -23.33
C TYR A 41 -4.92 -0.16 -24.72
N ALA A 42 -4.31 -0.73 -25.74
CA ALA A 42 -4.85 -0.82 -27.10
C ALA A 42 -4.45 -2.15 -27.74
N GLN A 43 -5.23 -2.59 -28.75
CA GLN A 43 -5.04 -3.89 -29.40
C GLN A 43 -3.62 -4.11 -29.92
N ASN A 44 -2.98 -3.07 -30.44
CA ASN A 44 -1.62 -3.11 -31.00
C ASN A 44 -0.55 -2.55 -30.03
N ALA A 45 -0.93 -2.24 -28.78
CA ALA A 45 0.02 -1.79 -27.77
C ALA A 45 0.73 -2.99 -27.10
N PRO A 46 1.93 -2.80 -26.55
CA PRO A 46 2.59 -3.84 -25.77
C PRO A 46 1.78 -4.15 -24.51
N ASP A 47 1.89 -5.42 -24.08
CA ASP A 47 1.26 -5.83 -22.82
C ASP A 47 1.94 -5.16 -21.63
N VAL A 48 1.12 -4.54 -20.78
CA VAL A 48 1.53 -3.91 -19.52
C VAL A 48 1.50 -4.93 -18.38
N LEU A 49 0.46 -5.78 -18.34
CA LEU A 49 0.42 -6.94 -17.43
C LEU A 49 0.57 -8.21 -18.25
N ARG A 50 1.38 -9.14 -17.74
CA ARG A 50 1.79 -10.37 -18.42
C ARG A 50 1.78 -11.54 -17.45
N GLY A 51 0.64 -12.25 -17.35
CA GLY A 51 0.48 -13.33 -16.38
C GLY A 51 0.36 -12.84 -14.93
N PHE A 52 -0.06 -11.57 -14.74
CA PHE A 52 -0.21 -10.96 -13.43
C PHE A 52 -1.11 -11.79 -12.54
N SER A 53 -0.58 -12.21 -11.41
CA SER A 53 -1.32 -12.96 -10.39
C SER A 53 -1.09 -12.33 -9.03
N LEU A 54 -2.16 -12.08 -8.28
CA LEU A 54 -2.11 -11.48 -6.95
C LEU A 54 -3.36 -11.86 -6.17
N ALA A 55 -3.21 -12.11 -4.88
CA ALA A 55 -4.30 -12.42 -3.97
C ALA A 55 -4.24 -11.49 -2.75
N LEU A 56 -5.34 -10.81 -2.43
CA LEU A 56 -5.50 -9.98 -1.23
C LEU A 56 -6.39 -10.69 -0.22
N ARG A 57 -5.97 -10.71 1.02
CA ARG A 57 -6.69 -11.37 2.11
C ARG A 57 -7.32 -10.36 3.06
N PRO A 58 -8.45 -10.68 3.67
CA PRO A 58 -9.03 -9.86 4.72
C PRO A 58 -8.02 -9.65 5.86
N GLY A 59 -7.90 -8.43 6.33
CA GLY A 59 -7.00 -8.07 7.42
C GLY A 59 -5.51 -7.97 7.04
N GLU A 60 -5.17 -8.09 5.75
CA GLU A 60 -3.80 -8.01 5.24
C GLU A 60 -3.49 -6.62 4.70
N LEU A 61 -2.30 -6.10 5.01
CA LEU A 61 -1.68 -4.99 4.30
C LEU A 61 -0.63 -5.53 3.33
N TYR A 62 -0.97 -5.53 2.04
CA TYR A 62 -0.09 -5.95 0.96
C TYR A 62 0.59 -4.75 0.31
N ALA A 63 1.92 -4.77 0.21
CA ALA A 63 2.70 -3.76 -0.48
C ALA A 63 3.19 -4.26 -1.84
N LEU A 64 2.70 -3.64 -2.93
CA LEU A 64 3.16 -3.92 -4.29
C LEU A 64 4.24 -2.91 -4.68
N THR A 65 5.47 -3.37 -4.80
CA THR A 65 6.64 -2.58 -5.18
C THR A 65 7.03 -2.84 -6.63
N GLY A 66 7.96 -2.06 -7.17
CA GLY A 66 8.46 -2.26 -8.54
C GLY A 66 8.88 -0.95 -9.19
N SER A 67 9.55 -1.03 -10.34
CA SER A 67 10.04 0.14 -11.09
C SER A 67 8.91 1.04 -11.60
N ASN A 68 9.24 2.31 -11.89
CA ASN A 68 8.33 3.20 -12.59
C ASN A 68 8.02 2.64 -13.98
N GLY A 69 6.76 2.74 -14.41
CA GLY A 69 6.30 2.14 -15.66
C GLY A 69 6.15 0.61 -15.64
N GLY A 70 6.41 -0.06 -14.50
CA GLY A 70 6.31 -1.52 -14.36
C GLY A 70 4.89 -2.08 -14.36
N GLY A 71 3.84 -1.23 -14.42
CA GLY A 71 2.44 -1.67 -14.46
C GLY A 71 1.71 -1.64 -13.12
N LYS A 72 2.28 -1.06 -12.05
CA LYS A 72 1.68 -1.04 -10.70
C LYS A 72 0.30 -0.35 -10.67
N THR A 73 0.20 0.87 -11.19
CA THR A 73 -1.08 1.59 -11.32
C THR A 73 -2.08 0.82 -12.20
N THR A 74 -1.60 0.16 -13.26
CA THR A 74 -2.42 -0.70 -14.11
C THR A 74 -2.94 -1.92 -13.33
N ALA A 75 -2.10 -2.54 -12.52
CA ALA A 75 -2.49 -3.64 -11.64
C ALA A 75 -3.57 -3.21 -10.64
N LEU A 76 -3.40 -2.02 -9.99
CA LEU A 76 -4.44 -1.45 -9.13
C LEU A 76 -5.73 -1.16 -9.90
N GLY A 77 -5.65 -0.62 -11.12
CA GLY A 77 -6.82 -0.38 -11.97
C GLY A 77 -7.60 -1.68 -12.30
N VAL A 78 -6.90 -2.80 -12.48
CA VAL A 78 -7.53 -4.11 -12.65
C VAL A 78 -8.19 -4.57 -11.34
N LEU A 79 -7.49 -4.46 -10.21
CA LEU A 79 -8.03 -4.81 -8.89
C LEU A 79 -9.23 -3.93 -8.51
N ALA A 80 -9.19 -2.65 -8.89
CA ALA A 80 -10.30 -1.70 -8.70
C ALA A 80 -11.48 -1.92 -9.68
N GLY A 81 -11.37 -2.83 -10.63
CA GLY A 81 -12.41 -3.05 -11.64
C GLY A 81 -12.53 -1.94 -12.70
N GLN A 82 -11.60 -1.00 -12.72
CA GLN A 82 -11.54 0.10 -13.70
C GLN A 82 -11.00 -0.37 -15.05
N LEU A 83 -10.11 -1.36 -15.03
CA LEU A 83 -9.49 -1.94 -16.21
C LEU A 83 -9.87 -3.41 -16.34
N ARG A 84 -10.19 -3.84 -17.57
CA ARG A 84 -10.62 -5.21 -17.84
C ARG A 84 -9.48 -5.99 -18.52
N LEU A 85 -9.17 -7.14 -17.96
CA LEU A 85 -8.23 -8.08 -18.56
C LEU A 85 -8.79 -8.63 -19.89
N TYR A 86 -7.95 -8.76 -20.92
CA TYR A 86 -8.33 -9.46 -22.15
C TYR A 86 -8.10 -10.97 -22.01
N ARG A 87 -7.21 -11.39 -21.08
CA ARG A 87 -6.96 -12.78 -20.72
C ARG A 87 -6.74 -12.88 -19.20
N GLY A 88 -7.07 -14.03 -18.61
CA GLY A 88 -6.98 -14.28 -17.18
C GLY A 88 -8.35 -14.20 -16.50
N SER A 89 -8.32 -14.14 -15.17
CA SER A 89 -9.57 -14.16 -14.38
C SER A 89 -9.42 -13.39 -13.10
N VAL A 90 -10.50 -12.70 -12.70
CA VAL A 90 -10.64 -12.03 -11.40
C VAL A 90 -11.65 -12.81 -10.57
N TYR A 91 -11.37 -13.00 -9.30
CA TYR A 91 -12.23 -13.69 -8.33
C TYR A 91 -12.49 -12.78 -7.14
N LEU A 92 -13.73 -12.71 -6.69
CA LEU A 92 -14.17 -12.08 -5.47
C LEU A 92 -14.80 -13.15 -4.57
N ASP A 93 -14.33 -13.29 -3.34
CA ASP A 93 -14.74 -14.34 -2.41
C ASP A 93 -14.73 -15.75 -3.07
N GLY A 94 -13.68 -16.04 -3.82
CA GLY A 94 -13.50 -17.30 -4.55
C GLY A 94 -14.38 -17.48 -5.79
N LYS A 95 -15.31 -16.55 -6.07
CA LYS A 95 -16.20 -16.62 -7.24
C LYS A 95 -15.65 -15.81 -8.40
N LYS A 96 -15.55 -16.44 -9.58
CA LYS A 96 -15.08 -15.78 -10.81
C LYS A 96 -16.01 -14.63 -11.19
N GLN A 97 -15.44 -13.45 -11.42
CA GLN A 97 -16.16 -12.26 -11.84
C GLN A 97 -15.93 -11.99 -13.34
N ARG A 98 -16.99 -11.64 -14.06
CA ARG A 98 -16.89 -11.12 -15.42
C ARG A 98 -16.45 -9.65 -15.43
N THR A 99 -16.99 -8.88 -14.48
CA THR A 99 -16.71 -7.47 -14.27
C THR A 99 -16.90 -7.19 -12.79
N LEU A 100 -15.95 -6.53 -12.16
CA LEU A 100 -16.09 -6.01 -10.80
C LEU A 100 -17.04 -4.80 -10.82
N GLN A 101 -17.82 -4.68 -9.77
CA GLN A 101 -18.66 -3.50 -9.49
C GLN A 101 -18.16 -2.85 -8.19
N PRO A 102 -17.17 -1.97 -8.24
CA PRO A 102 -16.40 -1.55 -7.05
C PRO A 102 -17.26 -1.12 -5.87
N LEU A 103 -18.23 -0.23 -6.10
CA LEU A 103 -19.13 0.25 -5.04
C LEU A 103 -19.94 -0.87 -4.39
N ARG A 104 -20.48 -1.80 -5.18
CA ARG A 104 -21.25 -2.93 -4.69
C ARG A 104 -20.38 -3.97 -4.02
N ASP A 105 -19.20 -4.19 -4.58
CA ASP A 105 -18.26 -5.22 -4.13
C ASP A 105 -17.42 -4.77 -2.91
N GLY A 106 -17.60 -3.53 -2.47
CA GLY A 106 -16.87 -2.95 -1.34
C GLY A 106 -15.40 -2.71 -1.65
N ILE A 107 -15.07 -2.40 -2.91
CA ILE A 107 -13.71 -2.06 -3.35
C ILE A 107 -13.62 -0.56 -3.51
N ALA A 108 -12.65 0.06 -2.86
CA ALA A 108 -12.39 1.48 -3.01
C ALA A 108 -10.92 1.74 -3.32
N ALA A 109 -10.65 2.78 -4.11
CA ALA A 109 -9.30 3.12 -4.54
C ALA A 109 -9.03 4.61 -4.38
N VAL A 110 -7.83 4.95 -3.90
CA VAL A 110 -7.27 6.30 -3.96
C VAL A 110 -6.19 6.29 -5.03
N PRO A 111 -6.39 7.01 -6.14
CA PRO A 111 -5.41 7.10 -7.22
C PRO A 111 -4.23 7.99 -6.83
N GLN A 112 -3.15 7.93 -7.61
CA GLN A 112 -1.95 8.75 -7.40
C GLN A 112 -2.23 10.27 -7.45
N ASP A 113 -3.20 10.71 -8.26
CA ASP A 113 -3.72 12.08 -8.23
C ASP A 113 -5.05 12.12 -7.48
N PRO A 114 -5.05 12.50 -6.19
CA PRO A 114 -6.25 12.50 -5.36
C PRO A 114 -7.31 13.50 -5.83
N ARG A 115 -6.94 14.51 -6.63
CA ARG A 115 -7.85 15.55 -7.13
C ARG A 115 -8.98 14.98 -7.97
N THR A 116 -8.76 13.86 -8.62
CA THR A 116 -9.77 13.16 -9.44
C THR A 116 -10.96 12.65 -8.64
N LEU A 117 -10.84 12.57 -7.30
CA LEU A 117 -11.90 12.13 -6.41
C LEU A 117 -12.81 13.29 -5.96
N PHE A 118 -12.38 14.53 -6.06
CA PHE A 118 -13.14 15.68 -5.59
C PHE A 118 -14.16 16.16 -6.61
N THR A 119 -15.38 16.45 -6.14
CA THR A 119 -16.52 16.81 -6.97
C THR A 119 -17.28 18.02 -6.45
N ALA A 120 -16.90 18.59 -5.30
CA ALA A 120 -17.59 19.69 -4.65
C ALA A 120 -16.65 20.87 -4.35
N ASP A 121 -17.23 22.03 -4.08
CA ASP A 121 -16.51 23.29 -3.87
C ASP A 121 -15.80 23.35 -2.51
N THR A 122 -16.22 22.57 -1.53
CA THR A 122 -15.56 22.47 -0.22
C THR A 122 -15.38 21.03 0.21
N VAL A 123 -14.34 20.77 1.03
CA VAL A 123 -14.11 19.44 1.62
C VAL A 123 -15.35 18.97 2.39
N ARG A 124 -15.99 19.84 3.15
CA ARG A 124 -17.23 19.52 3.90
C ARG A 124 -18.33 18.99 2.98
N VAL A 125 -18.64 19.72 1.92
CA VAL A 125 -19.69 19.36 0.96
C VAL A 125 -19.33 18.06 0.25
N ASP A 126 -18.07 17.89 -0.09
CA ASP A 126 -17.58 16.69 -0.78
C ASP A 126 -17.73 15.41 0.07
N LEU A 127 -17.40 15.50 1.37
CA LEU A 127 -17.58 14.38 2.30
C LEU A 127 -19.07 14.13 2.60
N ALA A 128 -19.87 15.18 2.78
CA ALA A 128 -21.30 15.08 3.04
C ALA A 128 -22.08 14.50 1.85
N SER A 129 -21.60 14.71 0.62
CA SER A 129 -22.24 14.20 -0.60
C SER A 129 -22.38 12.68 -0.64
N LEU A 130 -21.61 11.96 0.17
CA LEU A 130 -21.69 10.50 0.30
C LEU A 130 -22.89 10.01 1.12
N GLY A 131 -23.66 10.92 1.75
CA GLY A 131 -24.87 10.60 2.51
C GLY A 131 -24.63 9.67 3.71
N ARG A 132 -23.43 9.75 4.31
CA ARG A 132 -23.08 8.95 5.47
C ARG A 132 -23.54 9.60 6.77
N ASP A 133 -23.66 8.78 7.82
CA ASP A 133 -24.00 9.27 9.16
C ASP A 133 -22.99 10.33 9.63
N ALA A 134 -23.51 11.41 10.27
CA ALA A 134 -22.70 12.53 10.71
C ALA A 134 -21.61 12.12 11.71
N ALA A 135 -21.91 11.19 12.62
CA ALA A 135 -20.92 10.70 13.58
C ALA A 135 -19.75 9.96 12.91
N LEU A 136 -20.02 9.21 11.83
CA LEU A 136 -18.98 8.59 11.04
C LEU A 136 -18.13 9.63 10.29
N VAL A 137 -18.78 10.66 9.72
CA VAL A 137 -18.07 11.76 9.05
C VAL A 137 -17.16 12.48 10.03
N ASP A 138 -17.66 12.82 11.22
CA ASP A 138 -16.88 13.50 12.28
C ASP A 138 -15.68 12.66 12.72
N THR A 139 -15.87 11.35 12.89
CA THR A 139 -14.80 10.42 13.25
C THR A 139 -13.69 10.42 12.18
N VAL A 140 -14.06 10.30 10.91
CA VAL A 140 -13.09 10.28 9.81
C VAL A 140 -12.41 11.64 9.64
N VAL A 141 -13.15 12.75 9.81
CA VAL A 141 -12.60 14.11 9.78
C VAL A 141 -11.51 14.29 10.86
N GLN A 142 -11.75 13.78 12.07
CA GLN A 142 -10.77 13.82 13.15
C GLN A 142 -9.56 12.96 12.85
N GLN A 143 -9.76 11.71 12.43
CA GLN A 143 -8.68 10.76 12.07
C GLN A 143 -7.78 11.31 10.97
N MET A 144 -8.34 12.04 10.01
CA MET A 144 -7.59 12.63 8.90
C MET A 144 -7.10 14.06 9.17
N ALA A 145 -7.30 14.59 10.40
CA ALA A 145 -6.95 15.96 10.77
C ALA A 145 -7.48 17.00 9.76
N LEU A 146 -8.74 16.84 9.32
CA LEU A 146 -9.36 17.70 8.30
C LEU A 146 -10.19 18.87 8.87
N ALA A 147 -10.43 18.92 10.18
CA ALA A 147 -11.28 19.93 10.80
C ALA A 147 -10.97 21.37 10.35
N PRO A 148 -9.70 21.84 10.31
CA PRO A 148 -9.38 23.21 9.87
C PRO A 148 -9.50 23.40 8.35
N LEU A 149 -9.74 22.35 7.58
CA LEU A 149 -9.72 22.36 6.10
C LEU A 149 -11.11 22.22 5.50
N LEU A 150 -12.13 21.98 6.30
CA LEU A 150 -13.48 21.63 5.86
C LEU A 150 -14.11 22.69 4.94
N GLU A 151 -13.86 23.98 5.19
CA GLU A 151 -14.42 25.09 4.41
C GLU A 151 -13.55 25.49 3.20
N ARG A 152 -12.40 24.82 3.01
CA ARG A 152 -11.51 25.11 1.89
C ARG A 152 -11.92 24.34 0.65
N HIS A 153 -11.64 24.93 -0.51
CA HIS A 153 -11.77 24.21 -1.78
C HIS A 153 -10.72 23.11 -1.87
N PRO A 154 -11.07 21.88 -2.29
CA PRO A 154 -10.11 20.75 -2.33
C PRO A 154 -8.85 21.05 -3.17
N PHE A 155 -8.94 21.86 -4.20
CA PHE A 155 -7.79 22.22 -5.04
C PHE A 155 -6.87 23.27 -4.42
N ASP A 156 -7.31 23.99 -3.38
CA ASP A 156 -6.50 24.93 -2.62
C ASP A 156 -5.71 24.28 -1.48
N LEU A 157 -5.86 22.98 -1.31
CA LEU A 157 -5.14 22.19 -0.34
C LEU A 157 -3.72 21.84 -0.85
N SER A 158 -2.76 21.72 0.08
CA SER A 158 -1.46 21.13 -0.23
C SER A 158 -1.61 19.67 -0.65
N GLY A 159 -0.60 19.09 -1.33
CA GLY A 159 -0.66 17.72 -1.80
C GLY A 159 -0.94 16.70 -0.69
N GLY A 160 -0.35 16.86 0.50
CA GLY A 160 -0.61 16.00 1.66
C GLY A 160 -2.02 16.17 2.23
N GLU A 161 -2.55 17.41 2.25
CA GLU A 161 -3.92 17.67 2.67
C GLU A 161 -4.94 17.10 1.68
N GLN A 162 -4.67 17.21 0.36
CA GLN A 162 -5.48 16.57 -0.68
C GLN A 162 -5.52 15.05 -0.51
N GLN A 163 -4.36 14.45 -0.22
CA GLN A 163 -4.28 13.00 0.02
C GLN A 163 -5.12 12.58 1.24
N ARG A 164 -5.06 13.34 2.34
CA ARG A 164 -5.88 13.10 3.53
C ARG A 164 -7.38 13.23 3.24
N ALA A 165 -7.77 14.26 2.51
CA ALA A 165 -9.18 14.48 2.14
C ALA A 165 -9.71 13.37 1.22
N ALA A 166 -8.91 12.91 0.25
CA ALA A 166 -9.25 11.79 -0.61
C ALA A 166 -9.38 10.47 0.16
N LEU A 167 -8.46 10.21 1.10
CA LEU A 167 -8.55 9.07 1.99
C LEU A 167 -9.80 9.12 2.84
N ALA A 168 -10.13 10.27 3.45
CA ALA A 168 -11.36 10.44 4.21
C ALA A 168 -12.60 10.06 3.39
N LYS A 169 -12.68 10.55 2.16
CA LYS A 169 -13.78 10.24 1.24
C LYS A 169 -13.92 8.74 1.01
N VAL A 170 -12.81 8.06 0.78
CA VAL A 170 -12.80 6.62 0.52
C VAL A 170 -13.10 5.82 1.79
N LEU A 171 -12.60 6.23 2.96
CA LEU A 171 -12.88 5.57 4.23
C LEU A 171 -14.35 5.65 4.64
N LEU A 172 -15.04 6.75 4.31
CA LEU A 172 -16.49 6.87 4.49
C LEU A 172 -17.30 5.82 3.72
N MET A 173 -16.72 5.21 2.69
CA MET A 173 -17.36 4.09 1.98
C MET A 173 -17.26 2.76 2.73
N GLN A 174 -16.47 2.68 3.79
CA GLN A 174 -16.24 1.47 4.60
C GLN A 174 -15.84 0.27 3.72
N PRO A 175 -14.75 0.37 2.96
CA PRO A 175 -14.39 -0.65 1.98
C PRO A 175 -13.91 -1.95 2.64
N ARG A 176 -14.25 -3.08 2.01
CA ARG A 176 -13.67 -4.39 2.33
C ARG A 176 -12.27 -4.56 1.72
N VAL A 177 -12.05 -3.90 0.58
CA VAL A 177 -10.75 -3.84 -0.12
C VAL A 177 -10.41 -2.39 -0.38
N LEU A 178 -9.29 -1.93 0.16
CA LEU A 178 -8.76 -0.58 0.00
C LEU A 178 -7.48 -0.62 -0.86
N LEU A 179 -7.50 0.08 -1.97
CA LEU A 179 -6.41 0.14 -2.93
C LEU A 179 -5.81 1.55 -2.94
N LEU A 180 -4.51 1.68 -2.74
CA LEU A 180 -3.84 2.97 -2.56
C LEU A 180 -2.64 3.08 -3.51
N ASP A 181 -2.64 4.09 -4.38
CA ASP A 181 -1.54 4.36 -5.31
C ASP A 181 -0.68 5.51 -4.77
N GLU A 182 0.56 5.19 -4.35
CA GLU A 182 1.55 6.11 -3.78
C GLU A 182 0.99 6.98 -2.62
N PRO A 183 0.31 6.37 -1.61
CA PRO A 183 -0.44 7.12 -0.60
C PRO A 183 0.44 7.97 0.31
N THR A 184 1.73 7.61 0.50
CA THR A 184 2.65 8.34 1.39
C THR A 184 3.32 9.54 0.73
N LYS A 185 3.06 9.77 -0.55
CA LYS A 185 3.66 10.88 -1.30
C LYS A 185 3.18 12.22 -0.75
N GLY A 186 4.13 13.08 -0.37
CA GLY A 186 3.83 14.40 0.19
C GLY A 186 3.39 14.41 1.67
N MET A 187 3.39 13.25 2.35
CA MET A 187 3.19 13.17 3.78
C MET A 187 4.50 13.43 4.52
N ASP A 188 4.43 14.17 5.62
CA ASP A 188 5.54 14.30 6.55
C ASP A 188 5.73 13.02 7.39
N GLY A 189 6.85 12.93 8.12
CA GLY A 189 7.19 11.73 8.89
C GLY A 189 6.20 11.42 10.01
N ALA A 190 5.67 12.44 10.68
CA ALA A 190 4.72 12.24 11.78
C ALA A 190 3.40 11.69 11.23
N PHE A 191 2.88 12.28 10.17
CA PHE A 191 1.65 11.81 9.56
C PHE A 191 1.78 10.40 8.93
N LYS A 192 2.97 10.02 8.41
CA LYS A 192 3.21 8.64 7.95
C LYS A 192 3.02 7.61 9.07
N VAL A 193 3.45 7.92 10.30
CA VAL A 193 3.26 7.04 11.47
C VAL A 193 1.78 6.89 11.79
N GLU A 194 1.05 8.01 11.86
CA GLU A 194 -0.41 8.00 12.10
C GLU A 194 -1.15 7.26 11.00
N PHE A 195 -0.76 7.47 9.75
CA PHE A 195 -1.34 6.79 8.59
C PHE A 195 -1.07 5.28 8.61
N GLY A 196 0.15 4.86 8.96
CA GLY A 196 0.47 3.45 9.13
C GLY A 196 -0.37 2.80 10.22
N ALA A 197 -0.53 3.46 11.39
CA ALA A 197 -1.38 2.99 12.47
C ALA A 197 -2.86 2.89 12.06
N LEU A 198 -3.36 3.85 11.28
CA LEU A 198 -4.70 3.80 10.71
C LEU A 198 -4.88 2.58 9.79
N LEU A 199 -3.95 2.34 8.86
CA LEU A 199 -4.03 1.18 7.97
C LEU A 199 -4.02 -0.14 8.75
N ARG A 200 -3.19 -0.24 9.81
CA ARG A 200 -3.18 -1.40 10.71
C ARG A 200 -4.52 -1.58 11.44
N THR A 201 -5.15 -0.48 11.85
CA THR A 201 -6.49 -0.52 12.48
C THR A 201 -7.53 -1.04 11.48
N LEU A 202 -7.51 -0.57 10.23
CA LEU A 202 -8.43 -1.07 9.18
C LEU A 202 -8.20 -2.55 8.90
N CYS A 203 -6.95 -3.00 8.84
CA CYS A 203 -6.61 -4.41 8.70
C CYS A 203 -7.16 -5.23 9.88
N ALA A 204 -6.98 -4.76 11.12
CA ALA A 204 -7.52 -5.44 12.31
C ALA A 204 -9.06 -5.55 12.29
N GLN A 205 -9.75 -4.65 11.59
CA GLN A 205 -11.19 -4.68 11.34
C GLN A 205 -11.59 -5.58 10.16
N GLY A 206 -10.62 -6.22 9.49
CA GLY A 206 -10.85 -7.15 8.39
C GLY A 206 -10.75 -6.54 6.99
N THR A 207 -10.42 -5.25 6.84
CA THR A 207 -10.18 -4.64 5.54
C THR A 207 -8.90 -5.20 4.91
N ALA A 208 -8.98 -5.66 3.66
CA ALA A 208 -7.81 -5.98 2.86
C ALA A 208 -7.23 -4.69 2.26
N VAL A 209 -5.99 -4.37 2.54
CA VAL A 209 -5.34 -3.16 2.03
C VAL A 209 -4.24 -3.53 1.05
N CYS A 210 -4.23 -2.92 -0.13
CA CYS A 210 -3.12 -3.01 -1.09
C CYS A 210 -2.56 -1.61 -1.34
N ILE A 211 -1.29 -1.43 -1.02
CA ILE A 211 -0.57 -0.19 -1.34
C ILE A 211 0.41 -0.43 -2.49
N VAL A 212 0.44 0.48 -3.44
CA VAL A 212 1.56 0.64 -4.37
C VAL A 212 2.42 1.75 -3.82
N SER A 213 3.69 1.48 -3.55
CA SER A 213 4.58 2.51 -3.02
C SER A 213 6.04 2.31 -3.38
N HIS A 214 6.76 3.42 -3.48
CA HIS A 214 8.22 3.48 -3.53
C HIS A 214 8.84 3.74 -2.16
N ASP A 215 8.03 4.00 -1.13
CA ASP A 215 8.46 4.19 0.25
C ASP A 215 8.73 2.82 0.89
N VAL A 216 9.94 2.32 0.65
CA VAL A 216 10.35 0.99 1.13
C VAL A 216 10.38 0.90 2.65
N GLU A 217 10.69 2.00 3.34
CA GLU A 217 10.71 2.06 4.81
C GLU A 217 9.29 1.90 5.35
N PHE A 218 8.32 2.61 4.78
CA PHE A 218 6.91 2.47 5.14
C PHE A 218 6.40 1.04 4.88
N CYS A 219 6.72 0.47 3.70
CA CYS A 219 6.33 -0.90 3.37
C CYS A 219 6.96 -1.91 4.35
N ALA A 220 8.25 -1.76 4.69
CA ALA A 220 8.94 -2.64 5.61
C ALA A 220 8.34 -2.60 7.03
N GLN A 221 7.86 -1.43 7.45
CA GLN A 221 7.34 -1.22 8.80
C GLN A 221 5.90 -1.69 8.97
N TYR A 222 5.06 -1.53 7.94
CA TYR A 222 3.61 -1.70 8.12
C TYR A 222 3.01 -2.85 7.31
N ALA A 223 3.64 -3.32 6.23
CA ALA A 223 3.07 -4.40 5.44
C ALA A 223 3.18 -5.77 6.14
N ASP A 224 2.22 -6.65 5.83
CA ASP A 224 2.27 -8.06 6.21
C ASP A 224 2.97 -8.88 5.11
N ARG A 225 2.83 -8.48 3.85
CA ARG A 225 3.42 -9.13 2.70
C ARG A 225 3.79 -8.09 1.64
N CYS A 226 4.94 -8.30 0.99
CA CYS A 226 5.45 -7.46 -0.08
C CYS A 226 5.61 -8.27 -1.36
N GLY A 227 5.23 -7.67 -2.49
CA GLY A 227 5.42 -8.23 -3.82
C GLY A 227 6.21 -7.30 -4.71
N LEU A 228 7.04 -7.87 -5.59
CA LEU A 228 7.78 -7.16 -6.62
C LEU A 228 7.12 -7.36 -7.97
N LEU A 229 6.54 -6.29 -8.51
CA LEU A 229 6.04 -6.27 -9.88
C LEU A 229 7.19 -5.92 -10.83
N PHE A 230 7.52 -6.85 -11.72
CA PHE A 230 8.54 -6.67 -12.73
C PHE A 230 8.02 -7.13 -14.08
N ARG A 231 8.09 -6.27 -15.10
CA ARG A 231 7.61 -6.54 -16.47
C ARG A 231 6.17 -7.06 -16.56
N GLY A 232 5.31 -6.58 -15.65
CA GLY A 232 3.88 -6.91 -15.66
C GLY A 232 3.51 -8.20 -14.91
N GLU A 233 4.46 -8.83 -14.22
CA GLU A 233 4.29 -10.03 -13.42
C GLU A 233 4.80 -9.81 -11.99
N VAL A 234 4.16 -10.44 -11.00
CA VAL A 234 4.69 -10.49 -9.62
C VAL A 234 5.72 -11.60 -9.55
N VAL A 235 7.01 -11.22 -9.55
CA VAL A 235 8.13 -12.16 -9.65
C VAL A 235 8.57 -12.73 -8.30
N THR A 236 8.24 -12.06 -7.20
CA THR A 236 8.52 -12.54 -5.85
C THR A 236 7.53 -11.94 -4.87
N GLU A 237 7.15 -12.73 -3.87
CA GLU A 237 6.33 -12.33 -2.73
C GLU A 237 6.91 -12.95 -1.46
N ASN A 238 7.03 -12.13 -0.40
CA ASN A 238 7.45 -12.59 0.91
C ASN A 238 6.92 -11.66 2.01
N ASP A 239 7.10 -12.05 3.27
CA ASP A 239 7.03 -11.14 4.38
C ASP A 239 8.05 -10.00 4.21
N PRO A 240 7.84 -8.81 4.82
CA PRO A 240 8.70 -7.65 4.60
C PRO A 240 10.16 -7.92 4.93
N ARG A 241 10.45 -8.68 6.00
CA ARG A 241 11.81 -8.96 6.42
C ARG A 241 12.55 -9.80 5.37
N ALA A 242 11.99 -10.92 4.94
CA ALA A 242 12.58 -11.76 3.90
C ALA A 242 12.66 -11.01 2.56
N PHE A 243 11.63 -10.21 2.24
CA PHE A 243 11.57 -9.44 1.00
C PHE A 243 12.68 -8.39 0.92
N PHE A 244 12.83 -7.53 1.94
CA PHE A 244 13.78 -6.42 1.90
C PHE A 244 15.21 -6.82 2.25
N SER A 245 15.44 -7.86 3.07
CA SER A 245 16.79 -8.37 3.34
C SER A 245 17.37 -9.15 2.16
N GLY A 246 16.52 -9.89 1.44
CA GLY A 246 16.92 -10.68 0.26
C GLY A 246 17.12 -9.86 -1.02
N ASN A 247 16.58 -8.64 -1.09
CA ASN A 247 16.68 -7.79 -2.27
C ASN A 247 17.89 -6.85 -2.22
N TYR A 248 18.54 -6.63 -3.40
CA TYR A 248 19.64 -5.67 -3.53
C TYR A 248 19.17 -4.29 -3.99
N PHE A 249 18.12 -4.22 -4.78
CA PHE A 249 17.61 -2.98 -5.37
C PHE A 249 16.46 -2.40 -4.55
N TYR A 250 15.51 -3.25 -4.16
CA TYR A 250 14.36 -2.87 -3.32
C TYR A 250 14.67 -3.29 -1.89
N THR A 251 15.35 -2.41 -1.14
CA THR A 251 15.75 -2.68 0.24
C THR A 251 15.85 -1.37 1.01
N THR A 252 15.61 -1.44 2.32
CA THR A 252 15.66 -0.29 3.22
C THR A 252 17.09 0.23 3.43
N ALA A 253 17.23 1.47 3.90
CA ALA A 253 18.52 2.02 4.28
C ALA A 253 19.16 1.20 5.41
N ALA A 254 18.36 0.80 6.41
CA ALA A 254 18.79 -0.05 7.52
C ALA A 254 19.35 -1.37 7.03
N ALA A 255 18.62 -2.13 6.20
CA ALA A 255 19.10 -3.39 5.63
C ALA A 255 20.36 -3.21 4.78
N ARG A 256 20.46 -2.10 4.05
CA ARG A 256 21.63 -1.80 3.22
C ARG A 256 22.89 -1.55 4.04
N ILE A 257 22.75 -0.87 5.17
CA ILE A 257 23.85 -0.55 6.11
C ILE A 257 24.20 -1.78 6.95
N ALA A 258 23.20 -2.46 7.50
CA ALA A 258 23.38 -3.52 8.50
C ALA A 258 23.58 -4.91 7.90
N ARG A 259 23.54 -5.10 6.59
CA ARG A 259 23.55 -6.40 5.91
C ARG A 259 24.58 -7.41 6.43
N THR A 260 25.77 -6.97 6.77
CA THR A 260 26.86 -7.84 7.28
C THR A 260 26.91 -7.90 8.81
N ALA A 261 26.49 -6.84 9.49
CA ALA A 261 26.56 -6.73 10.93
C ALA A 261 25.31 -7.33 11.61
N ALA A 262 24.11 -7.03 11.09
CA ALA A 262 22.85 -7.55 11.60
C ALA A 262 22.02 -8.12 10.42
N PRO A 263 22.36 -9.33 9.91
CA PRO A 263 21.65 -9.95 8.82
C PRO A 263 20.16 -10.13 9.15
N GLY A 264 19.28 -9.77 8.21
CA GLY A 264 17.84 -9.89 8.40
C GLY A 264 17.17 -8.65 9.01
N ALA A 265 17.92 -7.71 9.61
CA ALA A 265 17.36 -6.44 10.07
C ALA A 265 17.01 -5.54 8.88
N VAL A 266 15.76 -5.07 8.82
CA VAL A 266 15.24 -4.22 7.75
C VAL A 266 14.78 -2.85 8.24
N LEU A 267 14.59 -2.67 9.57
CA LEU A 267 14.23 -1.43 10.21
C LEU A 267 15.37 -0.89 11.08
N CYS A 268 15.42 0.42 11.28
CA CYS A 268 16.43 1.04 12.14
C CYS A 268 16.34 0.52 13.58
N GLU A 269 15.12 0.36 14.11
CA GLU A 269 14.89 -0.16 15.46
C GLU A 269 15.42 -1.58 15.61
N GLU A 270 15.25 -2.42 14.58
CA GLU A 270 15.78 -3.80 14.57
C GLU A 270 17.32 -3.80 14.62
N VAL A 271 17.96 -2.89 13.87
CA VAL A 271 19.43 -2.75 13.94
C VAL A 271 19.87 -2.34 15.34
N VAL A 272 19.16 -1.38 15.96
CA VAL A 272 19.45 -0.95 17.33
C VAL A 272 19.25 -2.10 18.32
N GLN A 273 18.20 -2.87 18.19
CA GLN A 273 17.97 -4.06 19.04
C GLN A 273 19.08 -5.10 18.91
N CYS A 274 19.62 -5.32 17.71
CA CYS A 274 20.77 -6.21 17.50
C CYS A 274 22.06 -5.71 18.16
N LEU A 275 22.16 -4.40 18.42
CA LEU A 275 23.33 -3.75 19.02
C LEU A 275 23.21 -3.57 20.56
N ALA A 276 21.98 -3.67 21.08
CA ALA A 276 21.75 -3.56 22.52
C ALA A 276 22.29 -4.79 23.24
N ASP A 277 23.01 -4.55 24.35
CA ASP A 277 23.62 -5.57 25.19
C ASP A 277 22.59 -6.49 25.92
#